data_fc4b86ca8129d59afd72e89468a49ed4
#
_entry.id   fc4b86ca8129d59afd72e89468a49ed4
#
_cell.length_a   1.000
_cell.length_b   1.000
_cell.length_c   1.000
_cell.angle_alpha   90.00
_cell.angle_beta   90.00
_cell.angle_gamma   90.00
#
_symmetry.space_group_name_H-M   'P 1'
#
loop_
_entity.id
_entity.type
_entity.pdbx_description
1 polymer ?
#
loop_
_entity_poly.entity_id
_entity_poly.type
_entity_poly.pdbx_seq_one_letter_code
_entity_poly.pdbx_strand_id
1 'polypeptide(L)'
;EKTVNFTAVHTNKIELKVLEGVGGFASAAEVHLLKPVKEEQETPAPSQPEKPTTPEKPKVDQTGDGTVELADQFTASKPASEDSIAAASKSADYLKKEYKVFPTPQKVTYGEGVTALRKQVNLVMGDQLDIYTRNRLKSVLQDNQVSYTTGKAAIAGATNIYLGVHGQGSQAEQNLSNVSAGLFDKIDAYVLSIKDNSISIVGKDTDAVFYGLTTLKHMLKESQVPVLRNVTVEDYAELKNRGFIEGYYGNPWSNADRAELMRYGGDLKLNQYFFAPK
;
A
#
# COMPACT_ATOMS: atom_id res chain seq x y z
N GLU A 1 11.63 -28.77 -18.37
CA GLU A 1 10.53 -28.69 -17.41
C GLU A 1 10.23 -30.08 -16.85
N LYS A 2 10.15 -30.21 -15.53
CA LYS A 2 9.78 -31.48 -14.85
C LYS A 2 8.58 -31.21 -13.98
N THR A 3 7.53 -32.03 -14.16
CA THR A 3 6.33 -32.00 -13.31
C THR A 3 6.36 -33.20 -12.37
N VAL A 4 6.16 -32.98 -11.08
CA VAL A 4 6.04 -34.03 -10.06
C VAL A 4 4.63 -33.95 -9.47
N ASN A 5 3.92 -35.08 -9.55
CA ASN A 5 2.60 -35.21 -8.97
C ASN A 5 2.68 -35.90 -7.60
N PHE A 6 1.95 -35.38 -6.62
CA PHE A 6 1.85 -35.96 -5.29
C PHE A 6 0.43 -35.77 -4.73
N THR A 7 0.08 -36.57 -3.73
CA THR A 7 -1.21 -36.44 -3.06
C THR A 7 -1.33 -35.07 -2.38
N ALA A 8 -2.49 -34.42 -2.51
CA ALA A 8 -2.73 -33.12 -1.91
C ALA A 8 -2.54 -33.17 -0.38
N VAL A 9 -1.72 -32.27 0.14
CA VAL A 9 -1.45 -32.14 1.59
C VAL A 9 -1.68 -30.70 2.02
N HIS A 10 -2.17 -30.53 3.26
CA HIS A 10 -2.26 -29.22 3.90
C HIS A 10 -0.96 -28.94 4.65
N THR A 11 -0.18 -27.98 4.17
CA THR A 11 1.07 -27.58 4.81
C THR A 11 1.33 -26.09 4.57
N ASN A 12 2.03 -25.47 5.52
CA ASN A 12 2.54 -24.11 5.40
C ASN A 12 4.02 -24.07 5.01
N LYS A 13 4.64 -25.23 4.79
CA LYS A 13 6.04 -25.34 4.42
C LYS A 13 6.26 -26.46 3.41
N ILE A 14 6.96 -26.15 2.34
CA ILE A 14 7.44 -27.09 1.34
C ILE A 14 8.95 -26.96 1.27
N GLU A 15 9.64 -28.12 1.26
CA GLU A 15 11.09 -28.17 1.11
C GLU A 15 11.42 -28.90 -0.19
N LEU A 16 12.17 -28.23 -1.05
CA LEU A 16 12.76 -28.81 -2.25
C LEU A 16 14.17 -29.25 -1.94
N LYS A 17 14.42 -30.57 -1.93
CA LYS A 17 15.75 -31.14 -1.71
C LYS A 17 16.33 -31.66 -3.02
N VAL A 18 17.44 -31.06 -3.46
CA VAL A 18 18.17 -31.55 -4.62
C VAL A 18 19.17 -32.58 -4.13
N LEU A 19 19.06 -33.82 -4.66
CA LEU A 19 19.92 -34.95 -4.27
C LEU A 19 21.11 -35.09 -5.17
N GLU A 20 21.01 -34.73 -6.45
CA GLU A 20 22.09 -34.79 -7.44
C GLU A 20 22.05 -33.55 -8.35
N GLY A 21 23.22 -33.10 -8.77
CA GLY A 21 23.40 -31.99 -9.71
C GLY A 21 24.55 -32.27 -10.70
N VAL A 22 24.50 -31.68 -11.86
CA VAL A 22 25.55 -31.80 -12.88
C VAL A 22 26.72 -30.89 -12.49
N GLY A 23 27.95 -31.44 -12.42
CA GLY A 23 29.14 -30.68 -12.06
C GLY A 23 29.16 -30.14 -10.62
N GLY A 24 28.42 -30.76 -9.72
CA GLY A 24 28.33 -30.33 -8.31
C GLY A 24 27.40 -29.13 -8.06
N PHE A 25 26.67 -28.67 -9.08
CA PHE A 25 25.74 -27.56 -8.99
C PHE A 25 24.33 -28.03 -9.26
N ALA A 26 23.36 -27.47 -8.50
CA ALA A 26 21.96 -27.65 -8.77
C ALA A 26 21.28 -26.26 -8.77
N SER A 27 20.46 -26.01 -9.77
CA SER A 27 19.69 -24.78 -9.87
C SER A 27 18.23 -25.09 -10.25
N ALA A 28 17.30 -24.35 -9.65
CA ALA A 28 15.93 -24.28 -10.11
C ALA A 28 15.64 -22.81 -10.46
N ALA A 29 15.26 -22.55 -11.69
CA ALA A 29 14.96 -21.18 -12.15
C ALA A 29 13.60 -20.74 -11.61
N GLU A 30 12.65 -21.67 -11.51
CA GLU A 30 11.28 -21.39 -11.09
C GLU A 30 10.61 -22.67 -10.57
N VAL A 31 9.80 -22.55 -9.54
CA VAL A 31 9.00 -23.65 -8.97
C VAL A 31 7.56 -23.22 -8.88
N HIS A 32 6.68 -23.87 -9.62
CA HIS A 32 5.24 -23.62 -9.59
C HIS A 32 4.50 -24.72 -8.79
N LEU A 33 3.62 -24.31 -7.89
CA LEU A 33 2.69 -25.20 -7.20
C LEU A 33 1.33 -25.11 -7.91
N LEU A 34 0.98 -26.19 -8.61
CA LEU A 34 -0.29 -26.28 -9.32
C LEU A 34 -1.37 -26.82 -8.40
N LYS A 35 -2.56 -26.23 -8.42
CA LYS A 35 -3.73 -26.78 -7.71
C LYS A 35 -4.18 -28.08 -8.38
N PRO A 36 -4.67 -29.08 -7.59
CA PRO A 36 -5.24 -30.27 -8.18
C PRO A 36 -6.45 -29.93 -9.05
N VAL A 37 -6.49 -30.47 -10.27
CA VAL A 37 -7.65 -30.39 -11.15
C VAL A 37 -8.75 -31.26 -10.53
N LYS A 38 -9.87 -30.67 -10.11
CA LYS A 38 -11.06 -31.44 -9.75
C LYS A 38 -11.73 -31.91 -11.04
N GLU A 39 -11.84 -33.21 -11.24
CA GLU A 39 -12.77 -33.77 -12.21
C GLU A 39 -14.20 -33.46 -11.77
N GLU A 40 -14.92 -32.70 -12.58
CA GLU A 40 -16.35 -32.43 -12.38
C GLU A 40 -17.17 -33.70 -12.73
N GLN A 41 -17.80 -34.31 -11.74
CA GLN A 41 -18.95 -35.17 -11.98
C GLN A 41 -20.22 -34.34 -11.78
N GLU A 42 -20.93 -34.16 -12.88
CA GLU A 42 -22.27 -33.56 -12.87
C GLU A 42 -23.30 -34.50 -12.22
N THR A 43 -24.05 -33.99 -11.23
CA THR A 43 -25.39 -34.49 -10.89
C THR A 43 -26.27 -33.33 -10.41
N PRO A 44 -27.56 -33.29 -10.79
CA PRO A 44 -28.39 -32.10 -10.66
C PRO A 44 -28.99 -31.92 -9.25
N ALA A 45 -29.21 -30.62 -8.92
CA ALA A 45 -29.64 -30.12 -7.64
C ALA A 45 -31.12 -30.38 -7.29
N PRO A 46 -31.46 -30.36 -6.00
CA PRO A 46 -32.71 -29.77 -5.54
C PRO A 46 -32.47 -28.50 -4.72
N SER A 47 -33.40 -27.58 -4.90
CA SER A 47 -33.51 -26.28 -4.27
C SER A 47 -33.50 -26.29 -2.75
N GLN A 48 -32.70 -25.39 -2.12
CA GLN A 48 -32.73 -25.12 -0.68
C GLN A 48 -32.61 -23.63 -0.34
N PRO A 49 -33.10 -23.24 0.87
CA PRO A 49 -33.33 -21.85 1.23
C PRO A 49 -32.06 -21.08 1.58
N GLU A 50 -32.14 -19.77 1.47
CA GLU A 50 -31.07 -18.80 1.65
C GLU A 50 -30.31 -18.96 2.98
N LYS A 51 -28.99 -19.10 2.87
CA LYS A 51 -28.03 -19.22 3.96
C LYS A 51 -27.40 -17.85 4.24
N PRO A 52 -27.06 -17.54 5.51
CA PRO A 52 -26.46 -16.25 5.88
C PRO A 52 -25.15 -16.00 5.11
N THR A 53 -24.93 -14.76 4.70
CA THR A 53 -23.76 -14.29 3.94
C THR A 53 -22.46 -14.66 4.63
N THR A 54 -21.68 -15.53 3.97
CA THR A 54 -20.30 -15.86 4.36
C THR A 54 -19.41 -14.62 4.17
N PRO A 55 -18.46 -14.33 5.08
CA PRO A 55 -17.50 -13.27 4.89
C PRO A 55 -16.75 -13.45 3.55
N GLU A 56 -16.67 -12.37 2.77
CA GLU A 56 -15.97 -12.36 1.49
C GLU A 56 -14.52 -12.84 1.67
N LYS A 57 -14.09 -13.83 0.89
CA LYS A 57 -12.71 -14.30 0.92
C LYS A 57 -11.78 -13.15 0.48
N PRO A 58 -10.59 -12.99 1.10
CA PRO A 58 -9.60 -12.01 0.67
C PRO A 58 -9.35 -12.12 -0.83
N LYS A 59 -9.37 -11.00 -1.54
CA LYS A 59 -9.01 -10.96 -2.95
C LYS A 59 -7.52 -11.30 -3.06
N VAL A 60 -7.20 -12.35 -3.78
CA VAL A 60 -5.80 -12.74 -4.07
C VAL A 60 -5.38 -12.03 -5.35
N ASP A 61 -4.17 -11.48 -5.35
CA ASP A 61 -3.57 -10.91 -6.56
C ASP A 61 -3.47 -11.98 -7.66
N GLN A 62 -3.84 -11.59 -8.89
CA GLN A 62 -3.78 -12.46 -10.06
C GLN A 62 -2.38 -12.56 -10.67
N THR A 63 -1.39 -11.78 -10.18
CA THR A 63 0.00 -11.82 -10.67
C THR A 63 0.75 -13.09 -10.26
N GLY A 64 0.22 -13.87 -9.33
CA GLY A 64 0.76 -15.19 -8.96
C GLY A 64 1.90 -15.15 -7.92
N ASP A 65 2.24 -13.98 -7.35
CA ASP A 65 3.25 -13.87 -6.29
C ASP A 65 2.73 -14.24 -4.90
N GLY A 66 1.44 -14.54 -4.78
CA GLY A 66 0.79 -14.93 -3.53
C GLY A 66 0.43 -13.77 -2.60
N THR A 67 0.58 -12.52 -3.04
CA THR A 67 0.18 -11.35 -2.25
C THR A 67 -1.31 -11.38 -1.97
N VAL A 68 -1.68 -11.18 -0.71
CA VAL A 68 -3.07 -11.15 -0.24
C VAL A 68 -3.42 -9.71 0.12
N GLU A 69 -4.58 -9.24 -0.35
CA GLU A 69 -5.08 -7.93 0.06
C GLU A 69 -5.42 -7.95 1.56
N LEU A 70 -4.96 -6.93 2.30
CA LEU A 70 -5.29 -6.74 3.71
C LEU A 70 -6.80 -6.53 3.86
N ALA A 71 -7.33 -6.92 5.02
CA ALA A 71 -8.76 -6.83 5.32
C ALA A 71 -9.33 -5.42 5.07
N ASP A 72 -10.59 -5.36 4.64
CA ASP A 72 -11.28 -4.11 4.36
C ASP A 72 -11.73 -3.35 5.62
N GLN A 73 -11.43 -3.92 6.78
CA GLN A 73 -11.64 -3.26 8.07
C GLN A 73 -10.52 -3.61 9.05
N PHE A 74 -10.20 -2.66 9.91
CA PHE A 74 -9.25 -2.82 10.99
C PHE A 74 -9.70 -2.02 12.21
N THR A 75 -9.61 -2.63 13.38
CA THR A 75 -9.86 -1.97 14.66
C THR A 75 -8.55 -1.91 15.44
N ALA A 76 -8.09 -0.70 15.70
CA ALA A 76 -6.87 -0.47 16.45
C ALA A 76 -7.00 -0.95 17.90
N SER A 77 -5.97 -1.63 18.39
CA SER A 77 -5.92 -2.08 19.79
C SER A 77 -5.61 -0.94 20.78
N LYS A 78 -4.96 0.12 20.29
CA LYS A 78 -4.56 1.30 21.08
C LYS A 78 -4.85 2.59 20.31
N PRO A 79 -6.13 2.89 20.01
CA PRO A 79 -6.47 4.12 19.31
C PRO A 79 -6.12 5.34 20.16
N ALA A 80 -5.82 6.46 19.52
CA ALA A 80 -5.68 7.73 20.22
C ALA A 80 -7.01 8.14 20.88
N SER A 81 -6.95 8.71 22.09
CA SER A 81 -8.15 9.19 22.76
C SER A 81 -8.68 10.47 22.13
N GLU A 82 -9.99 10.69 22.20
CA GLU A 82 -10.63 11.92 21.69
C GLU A 82 -10.04 13.18 22.36
N ASP A 83 -9.68 13.10 23.66
CA ASP A 83 -9.06 14.22 24.36
C ASP A 83 -7.67 14.54 23.82
N SER A 84 -6.84 13.52 23.53
CA SER A 84 -5.52 13.74 22.93
C SER A 84 -5.61 14.29 21.50
N ILE A 85 -6.59 13.83 20.72
CA ILE A 85 -6.87 14.37 19.37
C ILE A 85 -7.34 15.83 19.46
N ALA A 86 -8.26 16.15 20.39
CA ALA A 86 -8.75 17.51 20.59
C ALA A 86 -7.66 18.46 21.08
N ALA A 87 -6.78 18.02 21.98
CA ALA A 87 -5.64 18.78 22.44
C ALA A 87 -4.64 19.04 21.30
N ALA A 88 -4.27 18.01 20.55
CA ALA A 88 -3.37 18.14 19.39
C ALA A 88 -3.95 19.10 18.33
N SER A 89 -5.24 19.02 18.07
CA SER A 89 -5.91 19.88 17.07
C SER A 89 -5.89 21.38 17.40
N LYS A 90 -5.61 21.74 18.64
CA LYS A 90 -5.48 23.13 19.12
C LYS A 90 -4.04 23.54 19.38
N SER A 91 -3.11 22.61 19.36
CA SER A 91 -1.70 22.85 19.66
C SER A 91 -0.99 23.55 18.52
N ALA A 92 -0.15 24.54 18.83
CA ALA A 92 0.72 25.18 17.87
C ALA A 92 1.69 24.20 17.20
N ASP A 93 2.08 23.12 17.88
CA ASP A 93 2.97 22.09 17.35
C ASP A 93 2.35 21.34 16.15
N TYR A 94 1.02 21.25 16.09
CA TYR A 94 0.30 20.67 14.96
C TYR A 94 -0.17 21.73 13.96
N LEU A 95 -0.68 22.87 14.42
CA LEU A 95 -1.20 23.94 13.56
C LEU A 95 -0.11 24.60 12.70
N LYS A 96 1.15 24.61 13.16
CA LYS A 96 2.30 25.19 12.46
C LYS A 96 3.33 24.15 12.03
N LYS A 97 3.00 22.85 12.14
CA LYS A 97 3.92 21.77 11.80
C LYS A 97 4.42 21.87 10.37
N GLU A 98 5.72 21.73 10.19
CA GLU A 98 6.35 21.50 8.89
C GLU A 98 6.88 20.07 8.87
N TYR A 99 6.49 19.31 7.84
CA TYR A 99 6.82 17.89 7.75
C TYR A 99 8.15 17.66 7.06
N LYS A 100 8.94 16.73 7.62
CA LYS A 100 10.15 16.21 6.99
C LYS A 100 9.78 15.01 6.13
N VAL A 101 9.74 15.21 4.83
CA VAL A 101 9.47 14.17 3.83
C VAL A 101 10.72 13.90 3.02
N PHE A 102 11.04 12.65 2.79
CA PHE A 102 12.22 12.21 2.04
C PHE A 102 11.81 11.29 0.88
N PRO A 103 12.29 11.56 -0.35
CA PRO A 103 12.91 12.80 -0.82
C PRO A 103 12.03 14.03 -0.59
N THR A 104 12.65 15.21 -0.53
CA THR A 104 11.91 16.48 -0.36
C THR A 104 10.95 16.68 -1.54
N PRO A 105 9.64 16.88 -1.30
CA PRO A 105 8.70 17.12 -2.38
C PRO A 105 8.97 18.43 -3.14
N GLN A 106 8.60 18.46 -4.41
CA GLN A 106 8.80 19.60 -5.30
C GLN A 106 8.04 20.86 -4.84
N LYS A 107 6.82 20.68 -4.30
CA LYS A 107 6.01 21.79 -3.83
C LYS A 107 5.18 21.39 -2.62
N VAL A 108 5.26 22.15 -1.55
CA VAL A 108 4.47 21.99 -0.34
C VAL A 108 3.75 23.29 -0.02
N THR A 109 2.44 23.25 0.08
CA THR A 109 1.61 24.42 0.42
C THR A 109 0.81 24.11 1.67
N TYR A 110 1.16 24.72 2.79
CA TYR A 110 0.45 24.56 4.05
C TYR A 110 -0.82 25.41 4.08
N GLY A 111 -1.91 24.77 4.52
CA GLY A 111 -3.18 25.42 4.78
C GLY A 111 -3.38 25.75 6.25
N GLU A 112 -4.49 26.38 6.55
CA GLU A 112 -4.97 26.61 7.91
C GLU A 112 -5.66 25.37 8.49
N GLY A 113 -5.49 25.17 9.80
CA GLY A 113 -6.14 24.08 10.52
C GLY A 113 -5.47 22.72 10.36
N VAL A 114 -6.16 21.72 10.88
CA VAL A 114 -5.68 20.33 10.93
C VAL A 114 -6.80 19.37 10.53
N THR A 115 -6.40 18.21 10.05
CA THR A 115 -7.25 17.04 9.81
C THR A 115 -6.87 15.95 10.81
N ALA A 116 -7.83 15.49 11.61
CA ALA A 116 -7.63 14.41 12.56
C ALA A 116 -8.13 13.09 11.97
N LEU A 117 -7.30 12.05 12.03
CA LEU A 117 -7.74 10.68 11.71
C LEU A 117 -8.45 10.13 12.94
N ARG A 118 -9.75 10.29 12.97
CA ARG A 118 -10.61 9.97 14.12
C ARG A 118 -10.83 8.47 14.25
N LYS A 119 -11.60 8.09 15.26
CA LYS A 119 -11.90 6.70 15.65
C LYS A 119 -12.30 5.79 14.48
N GLN A 120 -12.89 6.33 13.43
CA GLN A 120 -13.22 5.61 12.24
C GLN A 120 -12.83 6.43 11.00
N VAL A 121 -11.92 5.86 10.24
CA VAL A 121 -11.52 6.37 8.93
C VAL A 121 -12.19 5.53 7.85
N ASN A 122 -12.72 6.17 6.83
CA ASN A 122 -13.32 5.51 5.68
C ASN A 122 -12.40 5.61 4.47
N LEU A 123 -12.05 4.47 3.87
CA LEU A 123 -11.18 4.38 2.71
C LEU A 123 -12.00 4.26 1.45
N VAL A 124 -11.84 5.21 0.53
CA VAL A 124 -12.48 5.21 -0.79
C VAL A 124 -11.38 5.09 -1.84
N MET A 125 -11.19 3.90 -2.36
CA MET A 125 -10.08 3.56 -3.26
C MET A 125 -10.61 3.29 -4.67
N GLY A 126 -10.00 3.94 -5.66
CA GLY A 126 -10.31 3.70 -7.08
C GLY A 126 -10.00 2.27 -7.52
N ASP A 127 -10.74 1.76 -8.48
CA ASP A 127 -10.59 0.37 -8.98
C ASP A 127 -9.28 0.15 -9.76
N GLN A 128 -8.63 1.21 -10.21
CA GLN A 128 -7.36 1.18 -10.97
C GLN A 128 -6.12 0.98 -10.09
N LEU A 129 -6.29 0.95 -8.77
CA LEU A 129 -5.16 0.76 -7.85
C LEU A 129 -4.82 -0.72 -7.73
N ASP A 130 -3.54 -1.03 -7.78
CA ASP A 130 -3.05 -2.38 -7.53
C ASP A 130 -3.14 -2.76 -6.03
N ILE A 131 -2.95 -4.05 -5.78
CA ILE A 131 -3.01 -4.62 -4.42
C ILE A 131 -1.92 -4.07 -3.50
N TYR A 132 -0.73 -3.74 -4.03
CA TYR A 132 0.39 -3.23 -3.24
C TYR A 132 0.09 -1.83 -2.73
N THR A 133 -0.45 -0.97 -3.59
CA THR A 133 -0.85 0.40 -3.23
C THR A 133 -2.01 0.40 -2.23
N ARG A 134 -3.01 -0.48 -2.41
CA ARG A 134 -4.10 -0.67 -1.44
C ARG A 134 -3.58 -1.13 -0.09
N ASN A 135 -2.72 -2.15 -0.08
CA ASN A 135 -2.09 -2.66 1.14
C ASN A 135 -1.19 -1.62 1.80
N ARG A 136 -0.51 -0.78 1.02
CA ARG A 136 0.31 0.32 1.55
C ARG A 136 -0.50 1.27 2.42
N LEU A 137 -1.67 1.73 1.95
CA LEU A 137 -2.55 2.57 2.77
C LEU A 137 -2.99 1.86 4.04
N LYS A 138 -3.49 0.62 3.91
CA LYS A 138 -3.96 -0.18 5.03
C LYS A 138 -2.86 -0.38 6.09
N SER A 139 -1.63 -0.72 5.66
CA SER A 139 -0.47 -0.88 6.55
C SER A 139 -0.08 0.43 7.25
N VAL A 140 -0.04 1.54 6.52
CA VAL A 140 0.28 2.85 7.12
C VAL A 140 -0.68 3.21 8.25
N LEU A 141 -1.98 2.92 8.08
CA LEU A 141 -2.97 3.18 9.11
C LEU A 141 -2.86 2.20 10.30
N GLN A 142 -2.61 0.91 10.02
CA GLN A 142 -2.40 -0.10 11.06
C GLN A 142 -1.16 0.22 11.92
N ASP A 143 -0.06 0.59 11.31
CA ASP A 143 1.19 0.97 11.99
C ASP A 143 1.00 2.18 12.93
N ASN A 144 0.08 3.08 12.56
CA ASN A 144 -0.26 4.27 13.35
C ASN A 144 -1.49 4.05 14.27
N GLN A 145 -1.96 2.80 14.44
CA GLN A 145 -3.11 2.45 15.29
C GLN A 145 -4.38 3.24 14.94
N VAL A 146 -4.63 3.46 13.64
CA VAL A 146 -5.81 4.12 13.09
C VAL A 146 -6.79 3.07 12.57
N SER A 147 -7.99 3.01 13.16
CA SER A 147 -9.05 2.12 12.71
C SER A 147 -9.63 2.59 11.38
N TYR A 148 -9.97 1.65 10.50
CA TYR A 148 -10.56 1.98 9.21
C TYR A 148 -11.62 0.96 8.76
N THR A 149 -12.46 1.42 7.83
CA THR A 149 -13.31 0.58 6.98
C THR A 149 -13.14 1.01 5.53
N THR A 150 -13.26 0.07 4.59
CA THR A 150 -13.25 0.36 3.15
C THR A 150 -14.68 0.49 2.64
N GLY A 151 -14.95 1.56 1.88
CA GLY A 151 -16.24 1.84 1.28
C GLY A 151 -16.13 2.33 -0.16
N LYS A 152 -17.27 2.40 -0.85
CA LYS A 152 -17.34 2.92 -2.23
C LYS A 152 -17.63 4.42 -2.30
N ALA A 153 -18.05 5.01 -1.19
CA ALA A 153 -18.42 6.42 -1.11
C ALA A 153 -18.03 7.02 0.24
N ALA A 154 -18.00 8.35 0.31
CA ALA A 154 -17.75 9.07 1.53
C ALA A 154 -18.79 8.76 2.62
N ILE A 155 -18.35 8.75 3.86
CA ILE A 155 -19.21 8.68 5.04
C ILE A 155 -19.23 10.07 5.69
N ALA A 156 -20.42 10.66 5.84
CA ALA A 156 -20.59 11.95 6.49
C ALA A 156 -20.11 11.89 7.96
N GLY A 157 -19.34 12.88 8.39
CA GLY A 157 -18.81 12.97 9.75
C GLY A 157 -17.58 12.07 10.03
N ALA A 158 -17.21 11.17 9.13
CA ALA A 158 -15.97 10.43 9.19
C ALA A 158 -14.81 11.19 8.53
N THR A 159 -13.58 10.82 8.87
CA THR A 159 -12.42 11.21 8.06
C THR A 159 -12.36 10.27 6.86
N ASN A 160 -12.49 10.84 5.65
CA ASN A 160 -12.44 10.05 4.43
C ASN A 160 -11.04 10.14 3.80
N ILE A 161 -10.47 9.00 3.42
CA ILE A 161 -9.22 8.92 2.64
C ILE A 161 -9.54 8.41 1.25
N TYR A 162 -9.24 9.21 0.26
CA TYR A 162 -9.51 8.92 -1.14
C TYR A 162 -8.21 8.64 -1.88
N LEU A 163 -8.16 7.55 -2.62
CA LEU A 163 -7.07 7.23 -3.53
C LEU A 163 -7.59 7.09 -4.95
N GLY A 164 -6.88 7.64 -5.91
CA GLY A 164 -7.25 7.54 -7.32
C GLY A 164 -6.08 7.76 -8.27
N VAL A 165 -6.27 7.28 -9.50
CA VAL A 165 -5.38 7.55 -10.62
C VAL A 165 -5.96 8.69 -11.45
N HIS A 166 -5.10 9.60 -11.90
CA HIS A 166 -5.48 10.77 -12.70
C HIS A 166 -6.20 10.38 -13.99
N GLY A 167 -7.24 11.14 -14.34
CA GLY A 167 -8.04 10.92 -15.55
C GLY A 167 -9.02 9.75 -15.47
N GLN A 168 -9.14 9.09 -14.32
CA GLN A 168 -10.06 7.95 -14.13
C GLN A 168 -11.39 8.36 -13.45
N GLY A 169 -11.63 9.66 -13.25
CA GLY A 169 -12.88 10.17 -12.69
C GLY A 169 -13.13 9.78 -11.23
N SER A 170 -12.08 9.49 -10.47
CA SER A 170 -12.19 9.09 -9.07
C SER A 170 -12.69 10.22 -8.16
N GLN A 171 -13.33 9.87 -7.02
CA GLN A 171 -13.70 10.85 -6.01
C GLN A 171 -12.46 11.57 -5.44
N ALA A 172 -11.29 10.90 -5.41
CA ALA A 172 -10.02 11.52 -5.01
C ALA A 172 -9.70 12.73 -5.88
N GLU A 173 -9.87 12.61 -7.20
CA GLU A 173 -9.58 13.67 -8.16
C GLU A 173 -10.56 14.84 -8.05
N GLN A 174 -11.83 14.55 -7.81
CA GLN A 174 -12.88 15.58 -7.61
C GLN A 174 -12.63 16.45 -6.36
N ASN A 175 -11.92 15.94 -5.37
CA ASN A 175 -11.57 16.67 -4.14
C ASN A 175 -10.34 17.56 -4.29
N LEU A 176 -9.61 17.46 -5.41
CA LEU A 176 -8.43 18.29 -5.66
C LEU A 176 -8.82 19.69 -6.14
N SER A 177 -8.05 20.68 -5.77
CA SER A 177 -8.20 22.06 -6.23
C SER A 177 -6.81 22.65 -6.51
N ASN A 178 -6.72 23.50 -7.52
CA ASN A 178 -5.50 24.30 -7.83
C ASN A 178 -4.25 23.43 -8.09
N VAL A 179 -4.40 22.29 -8.76
CA VAL A 179 -3.28 21.44 -9.19
C VAL A 179 -2.49 22.20 -10.29
N SER A 180 -1.17 22.18 -10.18
CA SER A 180 -0.29 22.82 -11.16
C SER A 180 -0.49 22.22 -12.54
N ALA A 181 -0.62 23.07 -13.57
CA ALA A 181 -0.79 22.62 -14.96
C ALA A 181 0.39 21.72 -15.38
N GLY A 182 0.09 20.61 -16.07
CA GLY A 182 1.09 19.68 -16.56
C GLY A 182 1.80 18.84 -15.48
N LEU A 183 1.32 18.87 -14.23
CA LEU A 183 1.92 18.05 -13.17
C LEU A 183 1.92 16.56 -13.54
N PHE A 184 0.79 16.04 -13.97
CA PHE A 184 0.64 14.61 -14.29
C PHE A 184 1.34 14.17 -15.59
N ASP A 185 1.96 15.11 -16.33
CA ASP A 185 2.87 14.78 -17.43
C ASP A 185 4.27 14.39 -16.93
N LYS A 186 4.58 14.69 -15.66
CA LYS A 186 5.86 14.39 -15.04
C LYS A 186 5.98 12.93 -14.63
N ILE A 187 7.21 12.49 -14.34
CA ILE A 187 7.52 11.13 -13.90
C ILE A 187 6.99 10.93 -12.48
N ASP A 188 6.24 9.85 -12.24
CA ASP A 188 5.74 9.44 -10.92
C ASP A 188 5.01 10.57 -10.16
N ALA A 189 4.35 11.46 -10.90
CA ALA A 189 3.71 12.63 -10.34
C ALA A 189 2.47 12.29 -9.51
N TYR A 190 2.35 12.95 -8.37
CA TYR A 190 1.16 12.83 -7.51
C TYR A 190 0.82 14.16 -6.81
N VAL A 191 -0.43 14.23 -6.37
CA VAL A 191 -0.92 15.24 -5.42
C VAL A 191 -1.41 14.54 -4.17
N LEU A 192 -0.98 15.04 -3.01
CA LEU A 192 -1.56 14.72 -1.70
C LEU A 192 -2.21 15.99 -1.17
N SER A 193 -3.51 15.95 -0.88
CA SER A 193 -4.26 17.04 -0.28
C SER A 193 -4.86 16.60 1.06
N ILE A 194 -4.56 17.32 2.12
CA ILE A 194 -5.10 17.13 3.47
C ILE A 194 -5.86 18.38 3.84
N LYS A 195 -7.19 18.29 3.92
CA LYS A 195 -8.08 19.42 4.29
C LYS A 195 -9.47 18.91 4.64
N ASP A 196 -10.21 19.67 5.38
CA ASP A 196 -11.66 19.49 5.62
C ASP A 196 -12.05 18.07 6.07
N ASN A 197 -11.28 17.48 7.01
CA ASN A 197 -11.43 16.10 7.47
C ASN A 197 -11.31 15.06 6.32
N SER A 198 -10.50 15.36 5.32
CA SER A 198 -10.33 14.55 4.13
C SER A 198 -8.86 14.47 3.76
N ILE A 199 -8.44 13.32 3.28
CA ILE A 199 -7.13 13.10 2.65
C ILE A 199 -7.39 12.57 1.25
N SER A 200 -6.90 13.26 0.23
CA SER A 200 -7.00 12.81 -1.15
C SER A 200 -5.61 12.64 -1.76
N ILE A 201 -5.33 11.48 -2.33
CA ILE A 201 -4.09 11.21 -3.05
C ILE A 201 -4.46 10.79 -4.47
N VAL A 202 -3.96 11.54 -5.43
CA VAL A 202 -4.10 11.23 -6.85
C VAL A 202 -2.71 11.12 -7.47
N GLY A 203 -2.44 10.01 -8.09
CA GLY A 203 -1.20 9.78 -8.83
C GLY A 203 -1.44 9.71 -10.33
N LYS A 204 -0.41 9.94 -11.12
CA LYS A 204 -0.40 9.68 -12.56
C LYS A 204 -0.80 8.23 -12.88
N ASP A 205 -0.34 7.31 -12.05
CA ASP A 205 -0.57 5.88 -12.07
C ASP A 205 -0.58 5.32 -10.63
N THR A 206 -0.71 4.02 -10.47
CA THR A 206 -0.75 3.37 -9.16
C THR A 206 0.57 3.53 -8.38
N ASP A 207 1.73 3.50 -9.05
CA ASP A 207 3.04 3.70 -8.43
C ASP A 207 3.17 5.11 -7.86
N ALA A 208 2.70 6.11 -8.58
CA ALA A 208 2.67 7.49 -8.12
C ALA A 208 1.76 7.67 -6.89
N VAL A 209 0.62 6.95 -6.82
CA VAL A 209 -0.21 6.91 -5.61
C VAL A 209 0.55 6.28 -4.44
N PHE A 210 1.30 5.20 -4.67
CA PHE A 210 2.16 4.59 -3.66
C PHE A 210 3.18 5.58 -3.09
N TYR A 211 3.80 6.43 -3.95
CA TYR A 211 4.73 7.47 -3.49
C TYR A 211 4.02 8.58 -2.69
N GLY A 212 2.79 8.92 -3.06
CA GLY A 212 1.94 9.82 -2.25
C GLY A 212 1.64 9.24 -0.87
N LEU A 213 1.38 7.92 -0.77
CA LEU A 213 1.21 7.22 0.50
C LEU A 213 2.50 7.16 1.32
N THR A 214 3.67 7.08 0.67
CA THR A 214 4.96 7.20 1.36
C THR A 214 5.12 8.57 2.01
N THR A 215 4.70 9.64 1.33
CA THR A 215 4.66 10.99 1.91
C THR A 215 3.73 11.07 3.11
N LEU A 216 2.52 10.52 3.01
CA LEU A 216 1.58 10.43 4.14
C LEU A 216 2.17 9.64 5.32
N LYS A 217 2.85 8.52 5.05
CA LYS A 217 3.55 7.73 6.07
C LYS A 217 4.58 8.56 6.83
N HIS A 218 5.39 9.36 6.12
CA HIS A 218 6.38 10.23 6.77
C HIS A 218 5.71 11.28 7.66
N MET A 219 4.63 11.89 7.20
CA MET A 219 3.88 12.88 8.00
C MET A 219 3.29 12.26 9.28
N LEU A 220 2.70 11.07 9.17
CA LEU A 220 2.14 10.35 10.33
C LEU A 220 3.23 9.90 11.30
N LYS A 221 4.39 9.46 10.81
CA LYS A 221 5.51 9.05 11.66
C LYS A 221 6.03 10.17 12.57
N GLU A 222 5.92 11.42 12.12
CA GLU A 222 6.30 12.59 12.91
C GLU A 222 5.21 13.06 13.87
N SER A 223 4.04 12.45 13.83
CA SER A 223 2.89 12.82 14.66
C SER A 223 2.72 11.81 15.79
N GLN A 224 2.78 12.26 17.03
CA GLN A 224 2.53 11.38 18.21
C GLN A 224 1.05 10.96 18.30
N VAL A 225 0.17 11.79 17.80
CA VAL A 225 -1.27 11.57 17.69
C VAL A 225 -1.63 11.69 16.20
N PRO A 226 -2.56 10.90 15.64
CA PRO A 226 -2.90 10.93 14.23
C PRO A 226 -3.70 12.19 13.86
N VAL A 227 -3.05 13.34 13.98
CA VAL A 227 -3.54 14.68 13.59
C VAL A 227 -2.52 15.28 12.65
N LEU A 228 -2.97 15.75 11.49
CA LEU A 228 -2.11 16.29 10.44
C LEU A 228 -2.51 17.74 10.14
N ARG A 229 -1.53 18.63 10.03
CA ARG A 229 -1.75 19.97 9.50
C ARG A 229 -2.29 19.90 8.08
N ASN A 230 -3.24 20.74 7.76
CA ASN A 230 -3.76 20.84 6.40
C ASN A 230 -2.63 21.28 5.46
N VAL A 231 -2.48 20.54 4.37
CA VAL A 231 -1.37 20.73 3.42
C VAL A 231 -1.72 20.15 2.07
N THR A 232 -1.23 20.78 1.02
CA THR A 232 -1.19 20.22 -0.33
C THR A 232 0.25 20.01 -0.73
N VAL A 233 0.57 18.80 -1.17
CA VAL A 233 1.87 18.41 -1.72
C VAL A 233 1.68 18.07 -3.18
N GLU A 234 2.45 18.71 -4.05
CA GLU A 234 2.64 18.33 -5.44
C GLU A 234 4.06 17.81 -5.60
N ASP A 235 4.22 16.62 -6.10
CA ASP A 235 5.54 16.01 -6.21
C ASP A 235 5.67 15.16 -7.48
N TYR A 236 6.89 15.01 -7.95
CA TYR A 236 7.26 14.19 -9.08
C TYR A 236 8.75 13.86 -9.03
N ALA A 237 9.15 12.82 -9.73
CA ALA A 237 10.54 12.44 -9.83
C ALA A 237 11.21 13.12 -11.04
N GLU A 238 12.45 13.60 -10.86
CA GLU A 238 13.29 14.09 -11.96
C GLU A 238 13.99 12.94 -12.68
N LEU A 239 14.30 11.85 -11.95
CA LEU A 239 14.95 10.66 -12.49
C LEU A 239 13.95 9.51 -12.58
N LYS A 240 13.85 8.90 -13.76
CA LYS A 240 12.99 7.71 -13.98
C LYS A 240 13.45 6.51 -13.16
N ASN A 241 14.76 6.28 -13.10
CA ASN A 241 15.36 5.10 -12.47
C ASN A 241 16.06 5.51 -11.18
N ARG A 242 15.59 4.98 -10.05
CA ARG A 242 16.09 5.28 -8.71
C ARG A 242 16.23 3.99 -7.93
N GLY A 243 17.43 3.67 -7.52
CA GLY A 243 17.63 2.39 -6.85
C GLY A 243 19.06 2.12 -6.45
N PHE A 244 19.35 0.87 -6.24
CA PHE A 244 20.69 0.40 -5.84
C PHE A 244 21.01 -0.92 -6.53
N ILE A 245 22.32 -1.21 -6.54
CA ILE A 245 22.89 -2.44 -7.09
C ILE A 245 23.53 -3.19 -5.94
N GLU A 246 23.19 -4.47 -5.76
CA GLU A 246 23.89 -5.34 -4.82
C GLU A 246 25.18 -5.82 -5.46
N GLY A 247 26.33 -5.43 -4.88
CA GLY A 247 27.65 -5.91 -5.29
C GLY A 247 28.06 -7.15 -4.49
N TYR A 248 28.59 -8.16 -5.20
CA TYR A 248 29.04 -9.44 -4.61
C TYR A 248 30.54 -9.42 -4.31
N TYR A 249 31.01 -8.45 -3.53
CA TYR A 249 32.42 -8.34 -3.12
C TYR A 249 32.60 -8.77 -1.66
N GLY A 250 32.12 -9.95 -1.30
CA GLY A 250 32.16 -10.46 0.05
C GLY A 250 31.05 -11.46 0.30
N ASN A 251 30.57 -11.53 1.53
CA ASN A 251 29.42 -12.36 1.85
C ASN A 251 28.13 -11.71 1.29
N PRO A 252 27.34 -12.45 0.51
CA PRO A 252 26.07 -11.94 0.01
C PRO A 252 25.10 -11.69 1.18
N TRP A 253 24.24 -10.70 1.03
CA TRP A 253 23.19 -10.43 2.01
C TRP A 253 22.18 -11.58 2.10
N SER A 254 21.58 -11.73 3.26
CA SER A 254 20.47 -12.67 3.40
C SER A 254 19.21 -12.15 2.67
N ASN A 255 18.28 -13.04 2.37
CA ASN A 255 16.99 -12.63 1.79
C ASN A 255 16.18 -11.72 2.75
N ALA A 256 16.39 -11.88 4.05
CA ALA A 256 15.77 -11.00 5.05
C ALA A 256 16.33 -9.58 4.96
N ASP A 257 17.65 -9.41 4.85
CA ASP A 257 18.30 -8.10 4.69
C ASP A 257 17.87 -7.43 3.37
N ARG A 258 17.77 -8.20 2.27
CA ARG A 258 17.26 -7.69 0.98
C ARG A 258 15.82 -7.20 1.09
N ALA A 259 14.95 -7.98 1.72
CA ALA A 259 13.55 -7.61 1.92
C ALA A 259 13.42 -6.34 2.77
N GLU A 260 14.26 -6.17 3.81
CA GLU A 260 14.28 -4.96 4.62
C GLU A 260 14.76 -3.75 3.81
N LEU A 261 15.84 -3.92 3.02
CA LEU A 261 16.37 -2.87 2.15
C LEU A 261 15.34 -2.44 1.08
N MET A 262 14.60 -3.38 0.49
CA MET A 262 13.53 -3.05 -0.47
C MET A 262 12.39 -2.28 0.20
N ARG A 263 11.97 -2.66 1.42
CA ARG A 263 10.98 -1.89 2.19
C ARG A 263 11.47 -0.47 2.49
N TYR A 264 12.73 -0.35 2.91
CA TYR A 264 13.35 0.95 3.14
C TYR A 264 13.47 1.77 1.85
N GLY A 265 13.82 1.13 0.73
CA GLY A 265 13.84 1.75 -0.60
C GLY A 265 12.46 2.31 -0.99
N GLY A 266 11.39 1.56 -0.73
CA GLY A 266 10.01 2.04 -0.93
C GLY A 266 9.68 3.27 -0.09
N ASP A 267 10.22 3.38 1.13
CA ASP A 267 10.07 4.56 1.99
C ASP A 267 10.90 5.77 1.51
N LEU A 268 11.82 5.59 0.56
CA LEU A 268 12.58 6.63 -0.12
C LEU A 268 12.14 6.84 -1.58
N LYS A 269 11.02 6.25 -1.99
CA LYS A 269 10.49 6.31 -3.36
C LYS A 269 11.46 5.77 -4.41
N LEU A 270 12.28 4.77 -4.04
CA LEU A 270 13.11 4.02 -4.98
C LEU A 270 12.25 3.02 -5.75
N ASN A 271 12.63 2.72 -6.98
CA ASN A 271 11.87 1.87 -7.89
C ASN A 271 12.71 0.80 -8.59
N GLN A 272 13.99 0.67 -8.24
CA GLN A 272 14.87 -0.31 -8.86
C GLN A 272 15.81 -0.98 -7.84
N TYR A 273 15.99 -2.28 -8.06
CA TYR A 273 17.01 -3.07 -7.42
C TYR A 273 17.69 -3.96 -8.46
N PHE A 274 18.99 -3.85 -8.58
CA PHE A 274 19.78 -4.68 -9.48
C PHE A 274 20.45 -5.79 -8.69
N PHE A 275 20.06 -7.00 -8.98
CA PHE A 275 20.68 -8.22 -8.49
C PHE A 275 21.59 -8.78 -9.56
N ALA A 276 22.90 -8.59 -9.39
CA ALA A 276 23.91 -9.00 -10.36
C ALA A 276 24.84 -10.07 -9.76
N PRO A 277 24.42 -11.35 -9.73
CA PRO A 277 25.33 -12.43 -9.37
C PRO A 277 26.44 -12.54 -10.40
N LYS A 278 27.66 -12.96 -9.93
CA LYS A 278 28.77 -13.27 -10.83
C LYS A 278 28.43 -14.45 -11.69
#